data_11b64e3dfc1ec2fe64b1535ecf1e69db
#
_entry.id   11b64e3dfc1ec2fe64b1535ecf1e69db
#
_cell.length_a   1.000
_cell.length_b   1.000
_cell.length_c   1.000
_cell.angle_alpha   90.00
_cell.angle_beta   90.00
_cell.angle_gamma   90.00
#
_symmetry.space_group_name_H-M   'P 1'
#
loop_
_entity.id
_entity.type
_entity.pdbx_description
1 polymer ?
#
loop_
_entity_poly.entity_id
_entity_poly.type
_entity_poly.pdbx_seq_one_letter_code
_entity_poly.pdbx_strand_id
1 'polypeptide(L)'
;MAVEAQHDLYVSTSFHEPATDGLRFIYSRDGWHWDSIPGIWLKPEVGKQRVMRDPSIIRTPDGMFHLVWTSSWKGDRGFGYACSKDLKHWSKQRFIEVMTDTTTVNVWAPELFWDDDRQQAVIVWASCVPGKFPRGKEDENNNHRLYYTTTKDFRTFTPTRLMIDPGFSCIDATLVKRGKRDYVMVLKDNTRPERDIKVAYAKSPYGPWSKASEPFTGKLMEGPTTAKVDGGWLIYYDRYRLKDFGAHFTTDFKNFEDVSNKVSVPVLHKHGTIFRASEAIVRNLLNASDAIHYTGSTLSTPYRHDGGLSPVVGVHNIQVMQANREYPAKANNDGWTYNHQPMLAYWNNRFHLNFLCD
;
A
#
# COMPACT_ATOMS: atom_id res chain seq x y z
N MET A 1 29.05 -10.38 22.10
CA MET A 1 28.40 -9.75 20.93
C MET A 1 26.94 -9.51 21.34
N ALA A 2 26.56 -8.26 21.50
CA ALA A 2 25.17 -7.91 21.78
C ALA A 2 24.36 -8.24 20.49
N VAL A 3 23.38 -9.11 20.61
CA VAL A 3 22.37 -9.32 19.56
C VAL A 3 21.59 -8.01 19.50
N GLU A 4 21.86 -7.19 18.48
CA GLU A 4 20.99 -6.05 18.20
C GLU A 4 19.56 -6.57 18.08
N ALA A 5 18.67 -5.99 18.87
CA ALA A 5 17.26 -6.30 18.80
C ALA A 5 16.82 -6.00 17.36
N GLN A 6 16.41 -7.02 16.64
CA GLN A 6 16.01 -6.94 15.24
C GLN A 6 14.68 -6.15 15.20
N HIS A 7 14.76 -4.86 14.88
CA HIS A 7 13.60 -3.99 14.77
C HIS A 7 12.88 -4.27 13.45
N ASP A 8 11.61 -4.63 13.53
CA ASP A 8 10.77 -4.71 12.34
C ASP A 8 10.46 -3.30 11.81
N LEU A 9 10.58 -3.15 10.49
CA LEU A 9 10.16 -1.95 9.77
C LEU A 9 8.71 -2.09 9.29
N TYR A 10 8.07 -0.96 9.03
CA TYR A 10 6.83 -0.94 8.27
C TYR A 10 7.17 -1.11 6.79
N VAL A 11 6.43 -1.97 6.11
CA VAL A 11 6.50 -2.17 4.67
C VAL A 11 5.09 -2.11 4.12
N SER A 12 4.89 -1.50 2.98
CA SER A 12 3.61 -1.54 2.29
C SER A 12 3.79 -2.13 0.90
N THR A 13 2.88 -3.02 0.54
CA THR A 13 2.70 -3.39 -0.85
C THR A 13 2.12 -2.20 -1.62
N SER A 14 2.40 -2.15 -2.90
CA SER A 14 1.90 -1.10 -3.78
C SER A 14 1.94 -1.54 -5.24
N PHE A 15 1.34 -0.75 -6.11
CA PHE A 15 1.44 -0.87 -7.56
C PHE A 15 1.47 0.52 -8.20
N HIS A 16 1.82 0.60 -9.48
CA HIS A 16 1.69 1.80 -10.29
C HIS A 16 0.65 1.57 -11.38
N GLU A 17 -0.10 2.59 -11.75
CA GLU A 17 -0.96 2.50 -12.92
C GLU A 17 -0.13 2.38 -14.22
N PRO A 18 -0.58 1.59 -15.19
CA PRO A 18 -1.86 0.88 -15.32
C PRO A 18 -1.92 -0.53 -14.69
N ALA A 19 -1.09 -0.83 -13.70
CA ALA A 19 -1.05 -2.06 -12.92
C ALA A 19 -0.61 -3.33 -13.71
N THR A 20 0.10 -3.15 -14.81
CA THR A 20 0.59 -4.24 -15.67
C THR A 20 2.02 -4.62 -15.37
N ASP A 21 2.77 -3.78 -14.68
CA ASP A 21 4.19 -4.00 -14.37
C ASP A 21 4.40 -4.87 -13.11
N GLY A 22 3.55 -4.75 -12.08
CA GLY A 22 3.51 -5.68 -10.96
C GLY A 22 3.72 -5.07 -9.59
N LEU A 23 4.09 -5.95 -8.63
CA LEU A 23 4.26 -5.64 -7.22
C LEU A 23 5.41 -4.69 -6.97
N ARG A 24 5.14 -3.67 -6.17
CA ARG A 24 6.12 -2.73 -5.64
C ARG A 24 6.05 -2.68 -4.12
N PHE A 25 7.10 -2.19 -3.50
CA PHE A 25 7.16 -1.97 -2.06
C PHE A 25 7.61 -0.54 -1.74
N ILE A 26 7.09 -0.03 -0.64
CA ILE A 26 7.61 1.12 0.07
C ILE A 26 7.85 0.70 1.52
N TYR A 27 8.74 1.38 2.24
CA TYR A 27 9.01 1.09 3.64
C TYR A 27 9.11 2.35 4.48
N SER A 28 8.96 2.20 5.79
CA SER A 28 9.06 3.27 6.76
C SER A 28 9.67 2.78 8.08
N ARG A 29 10.41 3.63 8.76
CA ARG A 29 10.94 3.35 10.10
C ARG A 29 9.95 3.71 11.21
N ASP A 30 9.12 4.69 10.96
CA ASP A 30 8.21 5.30 11.95
C ASP A 30 6.72 5.10 11.64
N GLY A 31 6.40 4.64 10.42
CA GLY A 31 5.04 4.53 9.92
C GLY A 31 4.45 5.84 9.39
N TRP A 32 5.20 6.97 9.46
CA TRP A 32 4.78 8.29 9.02
C TRP A 32 5.46 8.72 7.71
N HIS A 33 6.74 8.41 7.56
CA HIS A 33 7.56 8.82 6.43
C HIS A 33 8.01 7.57 5.67
N TRP A 34 7.66 7.52 4.39
CA TRP A 34 7.85 6.35 3.55
C TRP A 34 8.85 6.59 2.45
N ASP A 35 9.66 5.58 2.16
CA ASP A 35 10.62 5.54 1.07
C ASP A 35 10.30 4.40 0.12
N SER A 36 10.61 4.57 -1.17
CA SER A 36 10.45 3.51 -2.16
C SER A 36 11.51 2.43 -1.99
N ILE A 37 11.12 1.16 -2.17
CA ILE A 37 12.04 0.07 -2.49
C ILE A 37 12.01 -0.10 -4.02
N PRO A 38 13.02 0.36 -4.75
CA PRO A 38 13.01 0.35 -6.22
C PRO A 38 12.85 -1.06 -6.78
N GLY A 39 12.20 -1.21 -7.92
CA GLY A 39 12.06 -2.49 -8.62
C GLY A 39 10.62 -2.96 -8.75
N ILE A 40 10.48 -4.04 -9.52
CA ILE A 40 9.25 -4.82 -9.68
C ILE A 40 9.52 -6.19 -9.08
N TRP A 41 8.79 -6.52 -8.02
CA TRP A 41 9.10 -7.69 -7.20
C TRP A 41 8.32 -8.95 -7.59
N LEU A 42 7.21 -8.77 -8.31
CA LEU A 42 6.44 -9.87 -8.90
C LEU A 42 5.62 -9.32 -10.07
N LYS A 43 5.82 -9.83 -11.27
CA LYS A 43 5.00 -9.50 -12.44
C LYS A 43 3.74 -10.36 -12.45
N PRO A 44 2.54 -9.81 -12.76
CA PRO A 44 1.31 -10.59 -12.79
C PRO A 44 1.28 -11.54 -13.99
N GLU A 45 0.98 -12.82 -13.73
CA GLU A 45 0.91 -13.87 -14.75
C GLU A 45 -0.47 -14.53 -14.84
N VAL A 46 -1.32 -14.32 -13.80
CA VAL A 46 -2.63 -14.97 -13.70
C VAL A 46 -3.78 -13.97 -13.80
N GLY A 47 -4.98 -14.48 -14.07
CA GLY A 47 -6.17 -13.69 -14.34
C GLY A 47 -6.31 -13.30 -15.81
N LYS A 48 -7.51 -12.88 -16.20
CA LYS A 48 -7.84 -12.57 -17.60
C LYS A 48 -7.03 -11.38 -18.15
N GLN A 49 -6.83 -10.35 -17.34
CA GLN A 49 -6.12 -9.13 -17.74
C GLN A 49 -4.67 -9.11 -17.26
N ARG A 50 -4.26 -10.03 -16.38
CA ARG A 50 -2.91 -10.11 -15.82
C ARG A 50 -2.44 -8.76 -15.27
N VAL A 51 -3.29 -8.10 -14.49
CA VAL A 51 -2.95 -6.90 -13.74
C VAL A 51 -2.65 -7.26 -12.29
N MET A 52 -1.95 -6.40 -11.58
CA MET A 52 -1.74 -6.50 -10.14
C MET A 52 -2.17 -5.19 -9.51
N ARG A 53 -3.42 -5.16 -9.04
CA ARG A 53 -3.98 -4.05 -8.29
C ARG A 53 -4.22 -4.48 -6.87
N ASP A 54 -4.26 -3.50 -5.98
CA ASP A 54 -4.66 -3.68 -4.59
C ASP A 54 -3.94 -4.89 -3.92
N PRO A 55 -2.60 -5.00 -4.04
CA PRO A 55 -1.89 -6.16 -3.51
C PRO A 55 -1.93 -6.15 -1.99
N SER A 56 -2.47 -7.20 -1.40
CA SER A 56 -2.52 -7.39 0.05
C SER A 56 -1.67 -8.55 0.50
N ILE A 57 -1.01 -8.40 1.64
CA ILE A 57 -0.02 -9.33 2.16
C ILE A 57 -0.15 -9.53 3.67
N ILE A 58 0.04 -10.77 4.12
CA ILE A 58 0.27 -11.08 5.53
C ILE A 58 1.51 -11.95 5.69
N ARG A 59 2.10 -11.92 6.88
CA ARG A 59 3.09 -12.89 7.32
C ARG A 59 2.46 -13.85 8.31
N THR A 60 2.48 -15.13 7.99
CA THR A 60 1.96 -16.18 8.89
C THR A 60 2.99 -16.55 9.97
N PRO A 61 2.59 -17.23 11.08
CA PRO A 61 3.49 -17.58 12.17
C PRO A 61 4.70 -18.44 11.78
N ASP A 62 4.62 -19.18 10.69
CA ASP A 62 5.75 -19.94 10.12
C ASP A 62 6.76 -19.07 9.35
N GLY A 63 6.52 -17.75 9.32
CA GLY A 63 7.38 -16.77 8.66
C GLY A 63 7.15 -16.59 7.17
N MET A 64 6.19 -17.31 6.57
CA MET A 64 5.84 -17.18 5.16
C MET A 64 5.01 -15.91 4.91
N PHE A 65 5.34 -15.19 3.85
CA PHE A 65 4.51 -14.12 3.33
C PHE A 65 3.54 -14.67 2.29
N HIS A 66 2.27 -14.32 2.42
CA HIS A 66 1.21 -14.67 1.49
C HIS A 66 0.63 -13.41 0.88
N LEU A 67 0.59 -13.37 -0.45
CA LEU A 67 0.15 -12.22 -1.25
C LEU A 67 -1.09 -12.59 -2.05
N VAL A 68 -2.07 -11.71 -2.06
CA VAL A 68 -3.23 -11.75 -2.95
C VAL A 68 -3.38 -10.42 -3.67
N TRP A 69 -4.03 -10.41 -4.86
CA TRP A 69 -4.21 -9.17 -5.63
C TRP A 69 -5.40 -9.27 -6.59
N THR A 70 -5.96 -8.14 -6.95
CA THR A 70 -6.91 -8.01 -8.05
C THR A 70 -6.22 -8.30 -9.37
N SER A 71 -6.66 -9.33 -10.08
CA SER A 71 -6.04 -9.84 -11.31
C SER A 71 -6.71 -9.32 -12.58
N SER A 72 -7.89 -8.71 -12.46
CA SER A 72 -8.67 -8.17 -13.57
C SER A 72 -9.71 -7.14 -13.10
N TRP A 73 -9.98 -6.14 -13.92
CA TRP A 73 -11.08 -5.20 -13.68
C TRP A 73 -12.45 -5.83 -13.81
N LYS A 74 -12.63 -6.77 -14.75
CA LYS A 74 -13.90 -7.45 -15.02
C LYS A 74 -13.67 -8.88 -15.48
N GLY A 75 -14.63 -9.72 -15.18
CA GLY A 75 -14.72 -11.05 -15.73
C GLY A 75 -13.91 -12.11 -14.99
N ASP A 76 -13.10 -11.75 -14.01
CA ASP A 76 -12.52 -12.71 -13.06
C ASP A 76 -13.45 -12.91 -11.87
N ARG A 77 -13.59 -14.17 -11.47
CA ARG A 77 -14.36 -14.60 -10.31
C ARG A 77 -13.46 -15.04 -9.16
N GLY A 78 -12.24 -14.54 -9.15
CA GLY A 78 -11.20 -14.86 -8.20
C GLY A 78 -10.10 -13.83 -8.20
N PHE A 79 -9.03 -14.12 -7.50
CA PHE A 79 -7.87 -13.26 -7.32
C PHE A 79 -6.57 -14.03 -7.56
N GLY A 80 -5.49 -13.27 -7.80
CA GLY A 80 -4.14 -13.84 -7.88
C GLY A 80 -3.58 -14.14 -6.49
N TYR A 81 -2.72 -15.15 -6.40
CA TYR A 81 -2.03 -15.57 -5.18
C TYR A 81 -0.60 -16.00 -5.46
N ALA A 82 0.32 -15.62 -4.58
CA ALA A 82 1.68 -16.14 -4.49
C ALA A 82 2.16 -16.09 -3.04
N CYS A 83 3.25 -16.82 -2.71
CA CYS A 83 3.89 -16.73 -1.41
C CYS A 83 5.40 -16.60 -1.53
N SER A 84 6.05 -16.05 -0.49
CA SER A 84 7.48 -15.81 -0.44
C SER A 84 8.00 -15.91 1.00
N LYS A 85 9.27 -16.29 1.17
CA LYS A 85 9.96 -16.22 2.47
C LYS A 85 10.72 -14.92 2.68
N ASP A 86 11.02 -14.20 1.61
CA ASP A 86 11.96 -13.08 1.60
C ASP A 86 11.50 -11.87 0.80
N LEU A 87 10.26 -11.89 0.28
CA LEU A 87 9.64 -10.85 -0.57
C LEU A 87 10.33 -10.65 -1.94
N LYS A 88 11.38 -11.41 -2.22
CA LYS A 88 12.15 -11.36 -3.46
C LYS A 88 11.89 -12.56 -4.35
N HIS A 89 11.90 -13.76 -3.77
CA HIS A 89 11.66 -15.01 -4.48
C HIS A 89 10.25 -15.50 -4.20
N TRP A 90 9.45 -15.58 -5.25
CA TRP A 90 8.03 -15.89 -5.16
C TRP A 90 7.73 -17.29 -5.69
N SER A 91 6.75 -17.94 -5.11
CA SER A 91 6.20 -19.18 -5.63
C SER A 91 5.59 -18.99 -7.02
N LYS A 92 5.34 -20.08 -7.73
CA LYS A 92 4.45 -20.05 -8.90
C LYS A 92 3.13 -19.41 -8.52
N GLN A 93 2.66 -18.48 -9.35
CA GLN A 93 1.38 -17.82 -9.15
C GLN A 93 0.21 -18.76 -9.38
N ARG A 94 -0.86 -18.55 -8.64
CA ARG A 94 -2.10 -19.28 -8.79
C ARG A 94 -3.26 -18.30 -8.89
N PHE A 95 -4.23 -18.64 -9.68
CA PHE A 95 -5.54 -17.98 -9.68
C PHE A 95 -6.46 -18.75 -8.74
N ILE A 96 -7.05 -18.08 -7.77
CA ILE A 96 -7.96 -18.68 -6.78
C ILE A 96 -9.38 -18.20 -7.10
N GLU A 97 -10.18 -19.08 -7.67
CA GLU A 97 -11.60 -18.81 -7.93
C GLU A 97 -12.39 -18.90 -6.63
N VAL A 98 -13.16 -17.88 -6.31
CA VAL A 98 -13.91 -17.78 -5.04
C VAL A 98 -15.39 -17.48 -5.23
N MET A 99 -15.79 -16.91 -6.36
CA MET A 99 -17.20 -16.64 -6.66
C MET A 99 -17.77 -17.71 -7.61
N THR A 100 -18.70 -18.50 -7.11
CA THR A 100 -19.37 -19.56 -7.90
C THR A 100 -20.46 -19.03 -8.80
N ASP A 101 -21.06 -17.90 -8.47
CA ASP A 101 -22.07 -17.23 -9.31
C ASP A 101 -21.43 -16.71 -10.60
N THR A 102 -21.87 -17.25 -11.73
CA THR A 102 -21.31 -16.94 -13.05
C THR A 102 -21.65 -15.54 -13.54
N THR A 103 -22.60 -14.87 -12.90
CA THR A 103 -22.96 -13.47 -13.19
C THR A 103 -22.08 -12.47 -12.46
N THR A 104 -21.20 -12.94 -11.57
CA THR A 104 -20.25 -12.08 -10.83
C THR A 104 -19.44 -11.23 -11.79
N VAL A 105 -19.48 -9.92 -11.63
CA VAL A 105 -18.82 -8.97 -12.51
C VAL A 105 -17.31 -8.91 -12.26
N ASN A 106 -16.90 -8.99 -11.01
CA ASN A 106 -15.52 -8.80 -10.57
C ASN A 106 -15.24 -9.39 -9.19
N VAL A 107 -13.95 -9.50 -8.88
CA VAL A 107 -13.39 -9.72 -7.53
C VAL A 107 -12.30 -8.68 -7.35
N TRP A 108 -12.54 -7.69 -6.49
CA TRP A 108 -11.65 -6.54 -6.30
C TRP A 108 -11.11 -6.45 -4.88
N ALA A 109 -9.90 -5.90 -4.78
CA ALA A 109 -9.22 -5.58 -3.55
C ALA A 109 -9.30 -6.71 -2.50
N PRO A 110 -8.77 -7.92 -2.82
CA PRO A 110 -8.69 -8.97 -1.83
C PRO A 110 -7.74 -8.55 -0.72
N GLU A 111 -8.22 -8.52 0.52
CA GLU A 111 -7.47 -8.13 1.70
C GLU A 111 -7.29 -9.32 2.63
N LEU A 112 -6.08 -9.51 3.10
CA LEU A 112 -5.68 -10.59 3.99
C LEU A 112 -5.69 -10.14 5.45
N PHE A 113 -6.28 -10.96 6.31
CA PHE A 113 -6.24 -10.79 7.75
C PHE A 113 -5.91 -12.13 8.42
N TRP A 114 -4.99 -12.14 9.39
CA TRP A 114 -4.67 -13.34 10.15
C TRP A 114 -5.52 -13.43 11.42
N ASP A 115 -6.29 -14.50 11.54
CA ASP A 115 -7.06 -14.83 12.75
C ASP A 115 -6.22 -15.70 13.68
N ASP A 116 -5.59 -15.09 14.67
CA ASP A 116 -4.76 -15.78 15.66
C ASP A 116 -5.56 -16.80 16.48
N ASP A 117 -6.84 -16.53 16.73
CA ASP A 117 -7.67 -17.37 17.59
C ASP A 117 -7.98 -18.72 16.90
N ARG A 118 -8.09 -18.73 15.56
CA ARG A 118 -8.38 -19.91 14.75
C ARG A 118 -7.20 -20.40 13.92
N GLN A 119 -6.08 -19.71 13.98
CA GLN A 119 -4.87 -20.02 13.22
C GLN A 119 -5.19 -20.20 11.72
N GLN A 120 -5.82 -19.19 11.13
CA GLN A 120 -6.19 -19.19 9.72
C GLN A 120 -6.20 -17.77 9.13
N ALA A 121 -5.99 -17.70 7.83
CA ALA A 121 -6.21 -16.47 7.09
C ALA A 121 -7.68 -16.25 6.78
N VAL A 122 -8.13 -15.03 6.90
CA VAL A 122 -9.40 -14.52 6.37
C VAL A 122 -9.05 -13.68 5.15
N ILE A 123 -9.69 -13.92 4.03
CA ILE A 123 -9.52 -13.15 2.81
C ILE A 123 -10.85 -12.49 2.50
N VAL A 124 -10.87 -11.17 2.48
CA VAL A 124 -12.05 -10.33 2.22
C VAL A 124 -11.89 -9.68 0.87
N TRP A 125 -12.93 -9.57 0.07
CA TRP A 125 -12.91 -8.88 -1.21
C TRP A 125 -14.27 -8.26 -1.53
N ALA A 126 -14.28 -7.35 -2.51
CA ALA A 126 -15.50 -6.76 -3.04
C ALA A 126 -15.93 -7.46 -4.33
N SER A 127 -17.23 -7.78 -4.44
CA SER A 127 -17.82 -8.28 -5.66
C SER A 127 -19.19 -7.67 -5.93
N CYS A 128 -19.46 -7.42 -7.19
CA CYS A 128 -20.80 -7.11 -7.68
C CYS A 128 -21.42 -8.34 -8.31
N VAL A 129 -22.60 -8.73 -7.79
CA VAL A 129 -23.47 -9.76 -8.37
C VAL A 129 -24.76 -9.07 -8.77
N PRO A 130 -25.02 -8.90 -10.09
CA PRO A 130 -26.20 -8.19 -10.58
C PRO A 130 -27.52 -8.73 -10.03
N GLY A 131 -28.40 -7.83 -9.61
CA GLY A 131 -29.72 -8.17 -9.08
C GLY A 131 -29.75 -8.80 -7.68
N LYS A 132 -28.59 -9.06 -7.06
CA LYS A 132 -28.55 -9.73 -5.74
C LYS A 132 -28.92 -8.82 -4.58
N PHE A 133 -28.64 -7.53 -4.67
CA PHE A 133 -28.95 -6.56 -3.62
C PHE A 133 -29.78 -5.42 -4.19
N PRO A 134 -30.61 -4.75 -3.33
CA PRO A 134 -31.37 -3.60 -3.77
C PRO A 134 -30.47 -2.54 -4.39
N ARG A 135 -30.91 -1.96 -5.49
CA ARG A 135 -30.26 -0.83 -6.13
C ARG A 135 -30.41 0.42 -5.26
N GLY A 136 -29.30 1.07 -4.99
CA GLY A 136 -29.28 2.40 -4.41
C GLY A 136 -29.03 3.47 -5.49
N LYS A 137 -28.11 4.37 -5.25
CA LYS A 137 -27.62 5.38 -6.22
C LYS A 137 -26.65 4.80 -7.25
N GLU A 138 -26.21 3.54 -7.07
CA GLU A 138 -25.30 2.83 -7.96
C GLU A 138 -26.08 1.97 -8.96
N ASP A 139 -25.49 1.76 -10.13
CA ASP A 139 -25.97 0.78 -11.09
C ASP A 139 -25.60 -0.65 -10.66
N GLU A 140 -26.15 -1.68 -11.29
CA GLU A 140 -25.89 -3.07 -10.92
C GLU A 140 -24.41 -3.48 -11.06
N ASN A 141 -23.66 -2.85 -11.96
CA ASN A 141 -22.23 -3.11 -12.15
C ASN A 141 -21.35 -2.45 -11.09
N ASN A 142 -21.92 -1.62 -10.21
CA ASN A 142 -21.21 -0.94 -9.12
C ASN A 142 -21.82 -1.23 -7.75
N ASN A 143 -22.87 -2.03 -7.66
CA ASN A 143 -23.54 -2.37 -6.40
C ASN A 143 -22.81 -3.53 -5.68
N HIS A 144 -21.60 -3.23 -5.19
CA HIS A 144 -20.73 -4.20 -4.56
C HIS A 144 -21.11 -4.50 -3.12
N ARG A 145 -20.77 -5.71 -2.67
CA ARG A 145 -20.71 -6.09 -1.26
C ARG A 145 -19.39 -6.78 -0.95
N LEU A 146 -19.05 -6.82 0.32
CA LEU A 146 -17.87 -7.54 0.79
C LEU A 146 -18.21 -9.00 1.08
N TYR A 147 -17.38 -9.87 0.55
CA TYR A 147 -17.42 -11.31 0.74
C TYR A 147 -16.13 -11.78 1.38
N TYR A 148 -16.12 -12.98 1.93
CA TYR A 148 -14.92 -13.58 2.48
C TYR A 148 -14.87 -15.08 2.31
N THR A 149 -13.67 -15.62 2.39
CA THR A 149 -13.34 -17.03 2.60
C THR A 149 -12.27 -17.14 3.68
N THR A 150 -12.03 -18.35 4.16
CA THR A 150 -10.92 -18.63 5.08
C THR A 150 -10.07 -19.79 4.59
N THR A 151 -8.81 -19.81 5.00
CA THR A 151 -7.88 -20.88 4.69
C THR A 151 -6.84 -21.05 5.79
N LYS A 152 -6.41 -22.29 6.04
CA LYS A 152 -5.31 -22.60 6.95
C LYS A 152 -3.99 -22.87 6.22
N ASP A 153 -4.07 -23.20 4.95
CA ASP A 153 -2.94 -23.71 4.17
C ASP A 153 -2.76 -23.04 2.80
N PHE A 154 -3.62 -22.08 2.47
CA PHE A 154 -3.69 -21.42 1.16
C PHE A 154 -3.84 -22.39 -0.03
N ARG A 155 -4.30 -23.59 0.23
CA ARG A 155 -4.62 -24.64 -0.77
C ARG A 155 -6.10 -24.95 -0.79
N THR A 156 -6.69 -25.06 0.38
CA THR A 156 -8.11 -25.32 0.57
C THR A 156 -8.78 -24.08 1.16
N PHE A 157 -9.94 -23.73 0.61
CA PHE A 157 -10.68 -22.53 1.00
C PHE A 157 -12.11 -22.91 1.40
N THR A 158 -12.62 -22.25 2.42
CA THR A 158 -14.03 -22.43 2.79
C THR A 158 -14.94 -21.83 1.73
N PRO A 159 -16.21 -22.30 1.61
CA PRO A 159 -17.18 -21.66 0.73
C PRO A 159 -17.31 -20.17 1.03
N THR A 160 -17.42 -19.38 -0.04
CA THR A 160 -17.61 -17.93 0.03
C THR A 160 -18.86 -17.57 0.83
N ARG A 161 -18.72 -16.57 1.69
CA ARG A 161 -19.80 -16.01 2.50
C ARG A 161 -19.83 -14.50 2.36
N LEU A 162 -21.02 -13.92 2.54
CA LEU A 162 -21.18 -12.49 2.67
C LEU A 162 -20.51 -12.03 3.98
N MET A 163 -19.61 -11.03 3.90
CA MET A 163 -18.96 -10.44 5.05
C MET A 163 -19.83 -9.39 5.71
N ILE A 164 -20.34 -8.47 4.90
CA ILE A 164 -21.23 -7.39 5.33
C ILE A 164 -22.09 -6.91 4.16
N ASP A 165 -23.34 -6.57 4.45
CA ASP A 165 -24.20 -5.73 3.63
C ASP A 165 -24.50 -4.47 4.42
N PRO A 166 -23.81 -3.37 4.14
CA PRO A 166 -24.05 -2.12 4.86
C PRO A 166 -25.26 -1.31 4.33
N GLY A 167 -25.98 -1.86 3.33
CA GLY A 167 -27.09 -1.17 2.65
C GLY A 167 -26.64 -0.20 1.54
N PHE A 168 -25.36 -0.19 1.20
CA PHE A 168 -24.79 0.61 0.11
C PHE A 168 -23.65 -0.18 -0.59
N SER A 169 -23.24 0.30 -1.76
CA SER A 169 -22.11 -0.28 -2.49
C SER A 169 -20.81 -0.06 -1.72
N CYS A 170 -20.12 -1.13 -1.32
CA CYS A 170 -18.88 -1.04 -0.54
C CYS A 170 -17.76 -1.87 -1.14
N ILE A 171 -16.54 -1.33 -1.09
CA ILE A 171 -15.30 -1.96 -1.55
C ILE A 171 -14.15 -1.65 -0.58
N ASP A 172 -12.97 -2.16 -0.86
CA ASP A 172 -11.71 -1.81 -0.20
C ASP A 172 -11.80 -1.88 1.32
N ALA A 173 -11.83 -3.06 1.89
CA ALA A 173 -11.94 -3.22 3.33
C ALA A 173 -10.63 -3.73 3.94
N THR A 174 -10.19 -3.13 5.04
CA THR A 174 -9.13 -3.68 5.90
C THR A 174 -9.65 -3.98 7.30
N LEU A 175 -9.14 -5.05 7.92
CA LEU A 175 -9.55 -5.50 9.24
C LEU A 175 -8.48 -5.18 10.29
N VAL A 176 -8.90 -4.68 11.43
CA VAL A 176 -8.03 -4.36 12.57
C VAL A 176 -8.51 -5.11 13.81
N LYS A 177 -7.63 -5.89 14.45
CA LYS A 177 -7.86 -6.46 15.78
C LYS A 177 -7.30 -5.50 16.82
N ARG A 178 -8.16 -4.85 17.60
CA ARG A 178 -7.74 -3.94 18.69
C ARG A 178 -7.50 -4.65 20.02
N GLY A 179 -8.15 -5.80 20.17
CA GLY A 179 -8.06 -6.60 21.39
C GLY A 179 -8.89 -7.87 21.32
N LYS A 180 -9.06 -8.53 22.45
CA LYS A 180 -9.90 -9.73 22.53
C LYS A 180 -11.36 -9.37 22.21
N ARG A 181 -11.94 -10.00 21.17
CA ARG A 181 -13.31 -9.73 20.72
C ARG A 181 -13.57 -8.26 20.41
N ASP A 182 -12.58 -7.59 19.82
CA ASP A 182 -12.68 -6.18 19.45
C ASP A 182 -12.03 -5.94 18.08
N TYR A 183 -12.89 -5.89 17.06
CA TYR A 183 -12.49 -5.77 15.66
C TYR A 183 -13.11 -4.54 15.01
N VAL A 184 -12.34 -3.92 14.15
CA VAL A 184 -12.77 -2.80 13.31
C VAL A 184 -12.55 -3.19 11.85
N MET A 185 -13.53 -2.91 11.02
CA MET A 185 -13.41 -2.91 9.58
C MET A 185 -13.37 -1.45 9.13
N VAL A 186 -12.32 -1.06 8.41
CA VAL A 186 -12.28 0.21 7.69
C VAL A 186 -12.64 -0.11 6.25
N LEU A 187 -13.66 0.53 5.70
CA LEU A 187 -14.22 0.20 4.39
C LEU A 187 -14.60 1.46 3.61
N LYS A 188 -14.55 1.37 2.30
CA LYS A 188 -15.00 2.45 1.41
C LYS A 188 -16.48 2.31 1.09
N ASP A 189 -17.25 3.37 1.32
CA ASP A 189 -18.53 3.57 0.66
C ASP A 189 -18.26 3.97 -0.79
N ASN A 190 -18.62 3.12 -1.73
CA ASN A 190 -18.39 3.37 -3.15
C ASN A 190 -19.56 4.10 -3.83
N THR A 191 -20.58 4.48 -3.07
CA THR A 191 -21.75 5.19 -3.58
C THR A 191 -21.37 6.55 -4.14
N ARG A 192 -21.84 6.87 -5.31
CA ARG A 192 -21.61 8.18 -5.95
C ARG A 192 -22.56 9.25 -5.41
N PRO A 193 -22.09 10.48 -5.25
CA PRO A 193 -20.77 11.03 -5.61
C PRO A 193 -19.76 10.99 -4.44
N GLU A 194 -20.15 10.52 -3.27
CA GLU A 194 -19.37 10.64 -2.02
C GLU A 194 -18.05 9.87 -2.10
N ARG A 195 -18.10 8.54 -2.19
CA ARG A 195 -16.91 7.67 -2.23
C ARG A 195 -15.94 7.99 -1.12
N ASP A 196 -16.40 7.82 0.10
CA ASP A 196 -15.70 8.12 1.34
C ASP A 196 -15.35 6.85 2.14
N ILE A 197 -14.66 7.02 3.26
CA ILE A 197 -14.23 5.91 4.11
C ILE A 197 -14.96 5.96 5.45
N LYS A 198 -15.44 4.78 5.88
CA LYS A 198 -16.22 4.55 7.07
C LYS A 198 -15.63 3.41 7.89
N VAL A 199 -16.15 3.21 9.09
CA VAL A 199 -15.78 2.09 9.95
C VAL A 199 -17.03 1.32 10.40
N ALA A 200 -16.83 0.01 10.64
CA ALA A 200 -17.80 -0.86 11.29
C ALA A 200 -17.09 -1.70 12.37
N TYR A 201 -17.84 -2.15 13.37
CA TYR A 201 -17.30 -2.84 14.53
C TYR A 201 -17.89 -4.24 14.68
N ALA A 202 -17.10 -5.18 15.21
CA ALA A 202 -17.57 -6.53 15.50
C ALA A 202 -16.84 -7.14 16.71
N LYS A 203 -17.41 -8.22 17.23
CA LYS A 203 -16.78 -9.03 18.29
C LYS A 203 -15.97 -10.21 17.70
N SER A 204 -15.99 -10.37 16.41
CA SER A 204 -15.32 -11.44 15.66
C SER A 204 -14.93 -10.90 14.28
N PRO A 205 -13.82 -11.38 13.67
CA PRO A 205 -13.44 -10.96 12.32
C PRO A 205 -14.44 -11.43 11.24
N TYR A 206 -15.40 -12.27 11.60
CA TYR A 206 -16.47 -12.77 10.73
C TYR A 206 -17.79 -12.03 10.91
N GLY A 207 -17.83 -11.02 11.76
CA GLY A 207 -19.05 -10.33 12.17
C GLY A 207 -19.82 -11.07 13.29
N PRO A 208 -21.11 -10.76 13.50
CA PRO A 208 -21.85 -9.74 12.74
C PRO A 208 -21.24 -8.34 12.95
N TRP A 209 -21.20 -7.58 11.88
CA TRP A 209 -20.68 -6.21 11.89
C TRP A 209 -21.79 -5.21 12.27
N SER A 210 -21.44 -4.16 12.96
CA SER A 210 -22.34 -3.05 13.22
C SER A 210 -22.75 -2.35 11.92
N LYS A 211 -23.74 -1.48 11.98
CA LYS A 211 -23.95 -0.46 10.95
C LYS A 211 -22.65 0.31 10.76
N ALA A 212 -22.33 0.65 9.51
CA ALA A 212 -21.20 1.52 9.21
C ALA A 212 -21.40 2.91 9.80
N SER A 213 -20.31 3.55 10.23
CA SER A 213 -20.31 4.91 10.76
C SER A 213 -20.66 5.94 9.69
N GLU A 214 -20.84 7.20 10.11
CA GLU A 214 -20.65 8.32 9.22
C GLU A 214 -19.20 8.34 8.70
N PRO A 215 -18.93 8.94 7.53
CA PRO A 215 -17.59 9.01 6.98
C PRO A 215 -16.66 9.86 7.86
N PHE A 216 -15.41 9.43 7.96
CA PHE A 216 -14.39 10.23 8.64
C PHE A 216 -13.43 10.92 7.65
N THR A 217 -13.52 10.61 6.37
CA THR A 217 -12.74 11.27 5.31
C THR A 217 -13.60 12.21 4.48
N GLY A 218 -12.96 13.04 3.68
CA GLY A 218 -13.59 13.71 2.56
C GLY A 218 -13.98 12.72 1.45
N LYS A 219 -14.51 13.27 0.35
CA LYS A 219 -14.97 12.51 -0.82
C LYS A 219 -13.82 12.06 -1.70
N LEU A 220 -14.07 11.01 -2.52
CA LEU A 220 -13.17 10.50 -3.54
C LEU A 220 -11.87 9.90 -2.96
N MET A 221 -12.03 9.14 -1.87
CA MET A 221 -10.98 8.39 -1.19
C MET A 221 -11.17 6.89 -1.40
N GLU A 222 -10.08 6.11 -1.41
CA GLU A 222 -10.15 4.65 -1.58
C GLU A 222 -8.97 3.92 -0.94
N GLY A 223 -9.04 2.59 -0.89
CA GLY A 223 -7.95 1.72 -0.50
C GLY A 223 -7.42 1.96 0.90
N PRO A 224 -8.26 1.95 1.97
CA PRO A 224 -7.77 2.15 3.32
C PRO A 224 -6.85 1.00 3.74
N THR A 225 -5.72 1.34 4.36
CA THR A 225 -4.83 0.40 5.06
C THR A 225 -4.40 1.02 6.39
N THR A 226 -3.98 0.18 7.34
CA THR A 226 -3.69 0.66 8.69
C THR A 226 -2.27 0.31 9.13
N ALA A 227 -1.63 1.25 9.82
CA ALA A 227 -0.37 1.03 10.53
C ALA A 227 -0.59 1.25 12.03
N LYS A 228 -0.25 0.26 12.86
CA LYS A 228 -0.17 0.47 14.30
C LYS A 228 1.12 1.22 14.60
N VAL A 229 1.00 2.42 15.17
CA VAL A 229 2.12 3.27 15.57
C VAL A 229 2.04 3.55 17.07
N ASP A 230 3.03 4.26 17.59
CA ASP A 230 3.00 4.68 19.00
C ASP A 230 1.77 5.55 19.27
N GLY A 231 1.05 5.20 20.34
CA GLY A 231 -0.15 5.90 20.76
C GLY A 231 -1.44 5.57 20.01
N GLY A 232 -1.40 4.87 18.84
CA GLY A 232 -2.64 4.62 18.09
C GLY A 232 -2.44 3.91 16.75
N TRP A 233 -3.23 4.34 15.78
CA TRP A 233 -3.20 3.83 14.41
C TRP A 233 -3.20 4.98 13.42
N LEU A 234 -2.42 4.84 12.37
CA LEU A 234 -2.56 5.62 11.14
C LEU A 234 -3.43 4.82 10.17
N ILE A 235 -4.40 5.48 9.58
CA ILE A 235 -5.22 4.95 8.50
C ILE A 235 -4.84 5.70 7.24
N TYR A 236 -4.11 5.05 6.34
CA TYR A 236 -3.75 5.57 5.04
C TYR A 236 -4.83 5.26 4.02
N TYR A 237 -4.99 6.13 3.04
CA TYR A 237 -5.90 5.94 1.92
C TYR A 237 -5.44 6.73 0.70
N ASP A 238 -5.81 6.25 -0.49
CA ASP A 238 -5.48 6.87 -1.77
C ASP A 238 -6.45 8.02 -2.04
N ARG A 239 -5.94 9.25 -2.16
CA ARG A 239 -6.66 10.42 -2.67
C ARG A 239 -6.51 10.43 -4.19
N TYR A 240 -7.16 9.48 -4.85
CA TYR A 240 -6.88 9.14 -6.24
C TYR A 240 -7.06 10.29 -7.25
N ARG A 241 -7.84 11.31 -6.94
CA ARG A 241 -7.96 12.52 -7.76
C ARG A 241 -6.78 13.48 -7.59
N LEU A 242 -6.17 13.51 -6.44
CA LEU A 242 -4.98 14.30 -6.14
C LEU A 242 -3.70 13.52 -6.47
N LYS A 243 -3.80 12.21 -6.71
CA LYS A 243 -2.68 11.29 -7.00
C LYS A 243 -1.65 11.21 -5.88
N ASP A 244 -2.12 11.27 -4.65
CA ASP A 244 -1.32 11.17 -3.42
C ASP A 244 -2.06 10.38 -2.35
N PHE A 245 -1.46 10.26 -1.17
CA PHE A 245 -2.06 9.60 -0.01
C PHE A 245 -2.53 10.63 1.02
N GLY A 246 -3.69 10.36 1.61
CA GLY A 246 -4.12 10.95 2.86
C GLY A 246 -3.90 10.00 4.02
N ALA A 247 -3.92 10.56 5.23
CA ALA A 247 -3.86 9.77 6.46
C ALA A 247 -4.68 10.40 7.57
N HIS A 248 -5.34 9.55 8.37
CA HIS A 248 -5.94 9.94 9.64
C HIS A 248 -5.28 9.17 10.78
N PHE A 249 -5.05 9.86 11.89
CA PHE A 249 -4.63 9.24 13.15
C PHE A 249 -5.84 9.00 14.05
N THR A 250 -5.86 7.87 14.75
CA THR A 250 -6.90 7.54 15.72
C THR A 250 -6.35 6.67 16.85
N THR A 251 -6.90 6.84 18.04
CA THR A 251 -6.61 5.97 19.19
C THR A 251 -7.73 4.94 19.43
N ASP A 252 -8.91 5.18 18.90
CA ASP A 252 -10.14 4.46 19.25
C ASP A 252 -11.03 4.08 18.07
N PHE A 253 -10.69 4.51 16.85
CA PHE A 253 -11.51 4.37 15.63
C PHE A 253 -12.88 5.04 15.72
N LYS A 254 -13.05 6.01 16.61
CA LYS A 254 -14.25 6.83 16.75
C LYS A 254 -13.94 8.30 16.51
N ASN A 255 -12.76 8.72 16.98
CA ASN A 255 -12.24 10.06 16.80
C ASN A 255 -11.05 9.99 15.84
N PHE A 256 -11.06 10.83 14.82
CA PHE A 256 -10.09 10.81 13.73
C PHE A 256 -9.48 12.20 13.55
N GLU A 257 -8.17 12.30 13.57
CA GLU A 257 -7.41 13.50 13.26
C GLU A 257 -6.84 13.39 11.84
N ASP A 258 -7.15 14.34 10.96
CA ASP A 258 -6.49 14.41 9.66
C ASP A 258 -5.03 14.82 9.84
N VAL A 259 -4.15 13.91 9.49
CA VAL A 259 -2.69 14.09 9.57
C VAL A 259 -2.02 13.97 8.19
N SER A 260 -2.79 14.17 7.12
CA SER A 260 -2.29 14.06 5.74
C SER A 260 -1.10 14.97 5.46
N ASN A 261 -0.97 16.08 6.15
CA ASN A 261 0.16 17.01 6.04
C ASN A 261 1.39 16.61 6.89
N LYS A 262 1.27 15.58 7.72
CA LYS A 262 2.33 15.06 8.58
C LYS A 262 2.97 13.78 8.03
N VAL A 263 2.42 13.22 6.97
CA VAL A 263 2.90 11.99 6.35
C VAL A 263 3.55 12.29 5.00
N SER A 264 4.47 11.43 4.59
CA SER A 264 5.02 11.47 3.23
C SER A 264 5.03 10.07 2.63
N VAL A 265 4.44 9.93 1.44
CA VAL A 265 4.44 8.69 0.66
C VAL A 265 5.00 9.00 -0.73
N PRO A 266 5.92 8.19 -1.26
CA PRO A 266 6.48 8.42 -2.58
C PRO A 266 5.40 8.47 -3.67
N VAL A 267 5.59 9.34 -4.65
CA VAL A 267 4.63 9.55 -5.74
C VAL A 267 4.47 8.30 -6.62
N LEU A 268 3.36 8.22 -7.36
CA LEU A 268 2.95 7.14 -8.26
C LEU A 268 2.52 5.84 -7.57
N HIS A 269 2.88 5.59 -6.33
CA HIS A 269 2.40 4.44 -5.59
C HIS A 269 0.90 4.50 -5.36
N LYS A 270 0.25 3.35 -5.43
CA LYS A 270 -1.16 3.15 -5.17
C LYS A 270 -1.34 2.26 -3.95
N HIS A 271 -2.54 2.28 -3.39
CA HIS A 271 -2.84 1.57 -2.15
C HIS A 271 -2.56 0.07 -2.20
N GLY A 272 -2.20 -0.46 -1.06
CA GLY A 272 -1.93 -1.85 -0.76
C GLY A 272 -2.03 -2.05 0.75
N THR A 273 -1.37 -3.06 1.28
CA THR A 273 -1.43 -3.39 2.71
C THR A 273 -0.12 -3.08 3.42
N ILE A 274 -0.22 -2.40 4.56
CA ILE A 274 0.91 -2.16 5.46
C ILE A 274 1.10 -3.37 6.37
N PHE A 275 2.34 -3.86 6.46
CA PHE A 275 2.73 -4.99 7.30
C PHE A 275 4.10 -4.76 7.94
N ARG A 276 4.57 -5.69 8.77
CA ARG A 276 5.88 -5.61 9.41
C ARG A 276 6.83 -6.64 8.81
N ALA A 277 8.05 -6.20 8.51
CA ALA A 277 9.12 -7.09 8.07
C ALA A 277 10.43 -6.71 8.78
N SER A 278 11.29 -7.71 9.00
CA SER A 278 12.59 -7.45 9.63
C SER A 278 13.45 -6.51 8.78
N GLU A 279 14.25 -5.69 9.44
CA GLU A 279 15.19 -4.80 8.75
C GLU A 279 16.10 -5.56 7.78
N ALA A 280 16.46 -6.80 8.11
CA ALA A 280 17.27 -7.65 7.23
C ALA A 280 16.57 -7.94 5.90
N ILE A 281 15.26 -8.21 5.89
CA ILE A 281 14.49 -8.43 4.66
C ILE A 281 14.47 -7.15 3.82
N VAL A 282 14.16 -6.00 4.44
CA VAL A 282 14.12 -4.72 3.74
C VAL A 282 15.50 -4.37 3.16
N ARG A 283 16.57 -4.56 3.91
CA ARG A 283 17.95 -4.34 3.45
C ARG A 283 18.29 -5.24 2.26
N ASN A 284 17.87 -6.51 2.28
CA ASN A 284 18.09 -7.44 1.16
C ASN A 284 17.32 -7.01 -0.10
N LEU A 285 16.14 -6.43 0.04
CA LEU A 285 15.41 -5.87 -1.09
C LEU A 285 16.11 -4.63 -1.64
N LEU A 286 16.54 -3.71 -0.79
CA LEU A 286 17.29 -2.53 -1.20
C LEU A 286 18.57 -2.90 -1.94
N ASN A 287 19.38 -3.80 -1.39
CA ASN A 287 20.61 -4.28 -2.04
C ASN A 287 20.34 -4.97 -3.38
N ALA A 288 19.22 -5.71 -3.50
CA ALA A 288 18.84 -6.35 -4.75
C ALA A 288 18.35 -5.34 -5.79
N SER A 289 17.68 -4.27 -5.36
CA SER A 289 17.24 -3.19 -6.25
C SER A 289 18.42 -2.43 -6.83
N ASP A 290 19.44 -2.16 -6.02
CA ASP A 290 20.67 -1.53 -6.49
C ASP A 290 21.36 -2.37 -7.57
N ALA A 291 21.43 -3.68 -7.38
CA ALA A 291 22.00 -4.60 -8.38
C ALA A 291 21.23 -4.57 -9.71
N ILE A 292 19.91 -4.37 -9.69
CA ILE A 292 19.09 -4.29 -10.91
C ILE A 292 19.35 -2.98 -11.67
N HIS A 293 19.60 -1.88 -10.98
CA HIS A 293 19.93 -0.60 -11.61
C HIS A 293 21.32 -0.59 -12.26
N TYR A 294 22.26 -1.38 -11.76
CA TYR A 294 23.66 -1.40 -12.24
C TYR A 294 23.97 -2.44 -13.32
N THR A 295 23.13 -3.45 -13.51
CA THR A 295 23.36 -4.47 -14.56
C THR A 295 23.17 -3.97 -16.00
N GLY A 296 22.72 -2.74 -16.20
CA GLY A 296 22.61 -2.10 -17.51
C GLY A 296 23.62 -0.97 -17.77
N SER A 297 24.47 -0.61 -16.81
CA SER A 297 25.45 0.46 -16.92
C SER A 297 26.86 -0.11 -17.02
N THR A 298 27.57 0.26 -18.09
CA THR A 298 29.00 -0.08 -18.30
C THR A 298 29.95 0.67 -17.36
N LEU A 299 29.44 1.44 -16.42
CA LEU A 299 30.22 2.08 -15.38
C LEU A 299 30.24 1.21 -14.14
N SER A 300 31.28 0.38 -14.04
CA SER A 300 31.58 -0.50 -12.90
C SER A 300 32.16 0.26 -11.72
N THR A 301 31.46 1.22 -11.16
CA THR A 301 31.79 1.72 -9.83
C THR A 301 30.99 0.91 -8.84
N PRO A 302 31.63 0.05 -8.04
CA PRO A 302 30.93 -0.69 -7.02
C PRO A 302 30.31 0.32 -6.05
N TYR A 303 28.99 0.28 -5.96
CA TYR A 303 28.27 1.05 -4.99
C TYR A 303 28.68 0.54 -3.59
N ARG A 304 29.27 1.38 -2.77
CA ARG A 304 29.74 1.02 -1.44
C ARG A 304 28.75 1.45 -0.38
N HIS A 305 28.14 0.48 0.31
CA HIS A 305 27.45 0.67 1.55
C HIS A 305 28.39 0.58 2.77
N ASP A 306 29.51 1.31 2.76
CA ASP A 306 30.50 1.28 3.82
C ASP A 306 30.45 2.52 4.75
N GLY A 307 29.24 2.99 5.05
CA GLY A 307 29.03 4.20 5.82
C GLY A 307 29.14 5.48 4.99
N GLY A 308 29.30 5.38 3.68
CA GLY A 308 29.06 6.48 2.76
C GLY A 308 27.59 6.86 2.71
N LEU A 309 27.29 7.99 2.09
CA LEU A 309 25.91 8.41 1.88
C LEU A 309 25.16 7.30 1.18
N SER A 310 24.18 6.73 1.87
CA SER A 310 23.24 5.79 1.25
C SER A 310 22.63 6.47 0.03
N PRO A 311 22.47 5.75 -1.10
CA PRO A 311 21.76 6.32 -2.23
C PRO A 311 20.35 6.60 -1.76
N VAL A 312 20.05 7.86 -1.68
CA VAL A 312 18.72 8.45 -1.61
C VAL A 312 17.71 7.61 -0.83
N VAL A 313 18.02 7.31 0.42
CA VAL A 313 17.02 6.93 1.38
C VAL A 313 16.50 8.24 1.98
N GLY A 314 15.33 8.66 1.52
CA GLY A 314 14.76 9.94 1.86
C GLY A 314 15.38 11.09 1.04
N VAL A 315 14.64 11.61 0.07
CA VAL A 315 15.03 12.82 -0.62
C VAL A 315 14.85 13.99 0.34
N HIS A 316 15.92 14.35 1.05
CA HIS A 316 15.98 15.64 1.70
C HIS A 316 16.23 16.70 0.62
N ASN A 317 15.17 17.31 0.15
CA ASN A 317 15.28 18.44 -0.75
C ASN A 317 15.76 19.66 0.06
N ILE A 318 17.05 19.94 -0.01
CA ILE A 318 17.60 21.19 0.50
C ILE A 318 17.76 22.12 -0.69
N GLN A 319 17.06 23.23 -0.66
CA GLN A 319 17.30 24.28 -1.64
C GLN A 319 18.67 24.89 -1.38
N VAL A 320 19.65 24.56 -2.21
CA VAL A 320 21.02 25.06 -2.07
C VAL A 320 21.17 26.43 -2.72
N MET A 321 20.36 26.71 -3.76
CA MET A 321 20.42 27.94 -4.53
C MET A 321 19.11 28.16 -5.31
N GLN A 322 18.82 29.43 -5.56
CA GLN A 322 17.68 29.88 -6.34
C GLN A 322 18.08 31.07 -7.22
N ALA A 323 17.69 31.05 -8.49
CA ALA A 323 17.75 32.24 -9.33
C ALA A 323 16.86 33.34 -8.71
N ASN A 324 17.33 34.55 -8.65
CA ASN A 324 16.67 35.62 -7.89
C ASN A 324 16.61 36.92 -8.65
N ARG A 325 15.50 37.16 -9.33
CA ARG A 325 15.22 38.43 -10.01
C ARG A 325 14.73 39.53 -9.06
N GLU A 326 14.01 39.15 -8.01
CA GLU A 326 13.38 40.11 -7.11
C GLU A 326 14.38 40.77 -6.17
N TYR A 327 15.44 40.03 -5.80
CA TYR A 327 16.46 40.49 -4.92
C TYR A 327 17.86 40.27 -5.54
N PRO A 328 18.26 41.04 -6.55
CA PRO A 328 19.53 40.85 -7.28
C PRO A 328 20.75 40.82 -6.39
N ALA A 329 20.75 41.59 -5.28
CA ALA A 329 21.84 41.60 -4.32
C ALA A 329 22.14 40.22 -3.69
N LYS A 330 21.14 39.32 -3.64
CA LYS A 330 21.31 37.93 -3.20
C LYS A 330 21.90 37.04 -4.29
N ALA A 331 22.04 37.56 -5.49
CA ALA A 331 22.51 36.93 -6.71
C ALA A 331 23.64 37.78 -7.33
N ASN A 332 24.63 38.20 -6.55
CA ASN A 332 25.79 39.00 -6.97
C ASN A 332 25.43 40.34 -7.66
N ASN A 333 24.24 40.87 -7.38
CA ASN A 333 23.68 42.11 -7.97
C ASN A 333 23.22 42.01 -9.42
N ASP A 334 23.41 40.89 -10.09
CA ASP A 334 23.09 40.73 -11.52
C ASP A 334 21.73 40.08 -11.77
N GLY A 335 21.13 39.51 -10.75
CA GLY A 335 19.76 38.99 -10.79
C GLY A 335 19.56 37.90 -11.81
N TRP A 336 20.40 36.87 -11.82
CA TRP A 336 20.29 35.74 -12.79
C TRP A 336 18.91 35.08 -12.79
N THR A 337 18.56 34.53 -13.92
CA THR A 337 17.22 34.06 -14.19
C THR A 337 17.07 32.56 -14.09
N TYR A 338 18.16 31.81 -14.22
CA TYR A 338 18.17 30.36 -14.10
C TYR A 338 19.56 29.83 -13.70
N ASN A 339 19.57 28.63 -13.17
CA ASN A 339 20.77 27.86 -12.87
C ASN A 339 20.87 26.68 -13.84
N HIS A 340 22.04 26.53 -14.48
CA HIS A 340 22.23 25.52 -15.50
C HIS A 340 23.45 24.64 -15.19
N GLN A 341 23.39 23.38 -15.58
CA GLN A 341 24.47 22.40 -15.44
C GLN A 341 25.09 22.35 -14.04
N PRO A 342 24.33 22.09 -12.98
CA PRO A 342 24.91 21.97 -11.64
C PRO A 342 25.84 20.75 -11.60
N MET A 343 27.06 20.97 -11.08
CA MET A 343 28.02 19.90 -10.82
C MET A 343 28.36 19.92 -9.34
N LEU A 344 28.23 18.75 -8.69
CA LEU A 344 28.52 18.56 -7.29
C LEU A 344 29.74 17.66 -7.12
N ALA A 345 30.70 18.09 -6.37
CA ALA A 345 31.89 17.33 -5.97
C ALA A 345 32.01 17.30 -4.45
N TYR A 346 32.50 16.17 -3.91
CA TYR A 346 32.85 16.06 -2.50
C TYR A 346 34.36 15.94 -2.36
N TRP A 347 34.98 16.87 -1.66
CA TRP A 347 36.40 16.89 -1.43
C TRP A 347 36.73 17.54 -0.09
N ASN A 348 37.70 17.00 0.62
CA ASN A 348 38.16 17.48 1.91
C ASN A 348 37.03 17.76 2.92
N ASN A 349 36.12 16.77 3.10
CA ASN A 349 34.93 16.78 3.96
C ASN A 349 33.94 17.95 3.67
N ARG A 350 33.91 18.44 2.44
CA ARG A 350 33.01 19.50 1.99
C ARG A 350 32.41 19.16 0.65
N PHE A 351 31.16 19.57 0.45
CA PHE A 351 30.54 19.59 -0.87
C PHE A 351 30.86 20.88 -1.59
N HIS A 352 31.25 20.73 -2.84
CA HIS A 352 31.52 21.87 -3.74
C HIS A 352 30.49 21.81 -4.86
N LEU A 353 29.66 22.84 -4.95
CA LEU A 353 28.64 22.98 -6.01
C LEU A 353 29.15 24.05 -7.00
N ASN A 354 29.23 23.67 -8.26
CA ASN A 354 29.48 24.57 -9.38
C ASN A 354 28.29 24.54 -10.34
N PHE A 355 27.94 25.65 -10.93
CA PHE A 355 26.85 25.77 -11.89
C PHE A 355 27.04 27.02 -12.74
N LEU A 356 26.41 27.03 -13.91
CA LEU A 356 26.31 28.24 -14.73
C LEU A 356 25.04 28.98 -14.32
N CYS A 357 25.12 30.30 -14.29
CA CYS A 357 23.98 31.18 -14.06
C CYS A 357 23.92 32.27 -15.13
N ASP A 358 22.71 32.72 -15.44
CA ASP A 358 22.44 33.83 -16.39
C ASP A 358 21.26 34.68 -15.88
#